data_9c5ee4f5981c972f71b4a307e806c679
#
_entry.id   9c5ee4f5981c972f71b4a307e806c679
#
_cell.length_a   1.000
_cell.length_b   1.000
_cell.length_c   1.000
_cell.angle_alpha   90.00
_cell.angle_beta   90.00
_cell.angle_gamma   90.00
#
_symmetry.space_group_name_H-M   'P 1'
#
loop_
_entity.id
_entity.type
_entity.pdbx_description
1 polymer ?
#
loop_
_entity_poly.entity_id
_entity_poly.type
_entity_poly.pdbx_seq_one_letter_code
_entity_poly.pdbx_strand_id
1 'polypeptide(L)'
;MKPLLELRNVSKYYISGYIKTNIIPAVIDVNLVVNKGEILALVGESGSGKTTLAKMILRLIKPSSGEIILDGKNIYSYSERDYYLKVQGIFQDPYTSFNPIKTVSSNLMDAVKLRFRNKVDKNEAIKIIESSLIRLGLNPVEILNKYPHEMSGGQLQRILIARAYIIEPDLLLADEPTSMIDASTRLSVLNTLFQLNEEKHTSIIFITHDLSQAFYVADRIAVMYKGRIVEYGERDEILSNPKSEYTRQLLSSIPRLSERWFTI
;
A
#
# COMPACT_ATOMS: atom_id res chain seq x y z
N MET A 1 14.34 14.84 -6.00
CA MET A 1 13.15 14.21 -6.60
C MET A 1 11.94 15.12 -6.42
N LYS A 2 10.91 15.01 -7.27
CA LYS A 2 9.69 15.84 -7.14
C LYS A 2 8.69 15.17 -6.20
N PRO A 3 8.14 15.86 -5.19
CA PRO A 3 7.11 15.31 -4.33
C PRO A 3 5.88 14.88 -5.12
N LEU A 4 5.37 13.66 -4.84
CA LEU A 4 4.08 13.17 -5.32
C LEU A 4 3.00 13.38 -4.26
N LEU A 5 3.27 12.92 -3.03
CA LEU A 5 2.35 13.03 -1.90
C LEU A 5 3.02 13.84 -0.78
N GLU A 6 2.29 14.78 -0.21
CA GLU A 6 2.71 15.54 0.96
C GLU A 6 1.60 15.51 2.01
N LEU A 7 1.97 15.14 3.22
CA LEU A 7 1.12 15.27 4.41
C LEU A 7 1.64 16.45 5.22
N ARG A 8 0.77 17.39 5.56
CA ARG A 8 1.10 18.61 6.32
C ARG A 8 0.28 18.69 7.59
N ASN A 9 0.92 18.44 8.73
CA ASN A 9 0.33 18.45 10.08
C ASN A 9 -0.95 17.62 10.18
N VAL A 10 -0.97 16.44 9.54
CA VAL A 10 -2.15 15.58 9.46
C VAL A 10 -2.40 14.92 10.79
N SER A 11 -3.62 15.10 11.32
CA SER A 11 -4.07 14.47 12.56
C SER A 11 -5.42 13.80 12.41
N LYS A 12 -5.63 12.73 13.19
CA LYS A 12 -6.92 12.03 13.32
C LYS A 12 -7.19 11.67 14.75
N TYR A 13 -8.35 12.13 15.21
CA TYR A 13 -8.89 11.82 16.52
C TYR A 13 -10.21 11.07 16.37
N TYR A 14 -10.40 10.01 17.15
CA TYR A 14 -11.67 9.32 17.28
C TYR A 14 -12.34 9.72 18.59
N ILE A 15 -13.64 9.81 18.57
CA ILE A 15 -14.45 10.12 19.74
C ILE A 15 -15.15 8.83 20.16
N SER A 16 -14.95 8.42 21.40
CA SER A 16 -15.58 7.23 21.99
C SER A 16 -16.35 7.60 23.24
N GLY A 17 -17.54 7.03 23.42
CA GLY A 17 -18.39 7.19 24.59
C GLY A 17 -19.58 8.14 24.38
N TYR A 18 -20.76 7.72 24.89
CA TYR A 18 -22.02 8.51 24.84
C TYR A 18 -22.16 9.48 26.00
N ILE A 19 -21.55 9.19 27.16
CA ILE A 19 -21.71 9.97 28.40
C ILE A 19 -20.41 10.66 28.81
N LYS A 20 -19.27 10.00 28.65
CA LYS A 20 -17.94 10.61 28.76
C LYS A 20 -17.23 10.51 27.42
N THR A 21 -17.02 11.65 26.81
CA THR A 21 -16.32 11.77 25.53
C THR A 21 -14.82 11.55 25.73
N ASN A 22 -14.32 10.38 25.36
CA ASN A 22 -12.89 10.13 25.33
C ASN A 22 -12.38 10.40 23.92
N ILE A 23 -11.38 11.27 23.80
CA ILE A 23 -10.69 11.55 22.54
C ILE A 23 -9.52 10.57 22.44
N ILE A 24 -9.54 9.72 21.42
CA ILE A 24 -8.48 8.75 21.15
C ILE A 24 -7.65 9.28 19.97
N PRO A 25 -6.42 9.76 20.20
CA PRO A 25 -5.54 10.19 19.12
C PRO A 25 -5.01 8.97 18.36
N ALA A 26 -5.31 8.88 17.07
CA ALA A 26 -4.83 7.81 16.22
C ALA A 26 -3.66 8.24 15.33
N VAL A 27 -3.67 9.51 14.88
CA VAL A 27 -2.60 10.15 14.10
C VAL A 27 -2.43 11.57 14.63
N ILE A 28 -1.19 12.00 14.85
CA ILE A 28 -0.87 13.27 15.53
C ILE A 28 0.22 14.01 14.76
N ASP A 29 -0.12 15.15 14.15
CA ASP A 29 0.79 16.09 13.48
C ASP A 29 1.79 15.41 12.52
N VAL A 30 1.28 14.47 11.71
CA VAL A 30 2.13 13.75 10.76
C VAL A 30 2.48 14.66 9.59
N ASN A 31 3.80 14.80 9.38
CA ASN A 31 4.40 15.41 8.22
C ASN A 31 5.21 14.35 7.48
N LEU A 32 4.90 14.11 6.21
CA LEU A 32 5.51 13.06 5.41
C LEU A 32 5.51 13.45 3.94
N VAL A 33 6.58 13.11 3.23
CA VAL A 33 6.70 13.34 1.79
C VAL A 33 7.04 12.03 1.10
N VAL A 34 6.30 11.69 0.05
CA VAL A 34 6.61 10.58 -0.86
C VAL A 34 6.94 11.16 -2.23
N ASN A 35 8.08 10.78 -2.79
CA ASN A 35 8.51 11.25 -4.10
C ASN A 35 7.92 10.37 -5.22
N LYS A 36 7.95 10.89 -6.47
CA LYS A 36 7.54 10.10 -7.64
C LYS A 36 8.49 8.93 -7.86
N GLY A 37 7.91 7.73 -8.03
CA GLY A 37 8.63 6.48 -8.25
C GLY A 37 9.33 5.91 -7.02
N GLU A 38 9.14 6.50 -5.83
CA GLU A 38 9.73 6.05 -4.56
C GLU A 38 8.91 4.93 -3.93
N ILE A 39 9.60 3.97 -3.31
CA ILE A 39 9.00 3.04 -2.36
C ILE A 39 9.34 3.52 -0.94
N LEU A 40 8.34 4.06 -0.25
CA LEU A 40 8.43 4.45 1.15
C LEU A 40 7.85 3.34 2.05
N ALA A 41 8.64 2.76 2.94
CA ALA A 41 8.10 1.90 3.97
C ALA A 41 7.60 2.71 5.17
N LEU A 42 6.37 2.45 5.60
CA LEU A 42 5.80 2.97 6.85
C LEU A 42 5.76 1.83 7.87
N VAL A 43 6.64 1.88 8.85
CA VAL A 43 6.82 0.81 9.84
C VAL A 43 6.44 1.22 11.25
N GLY A 44 6.15 0.26 12.10
CA GLY A 44 5.82 0.46 13.53
C GLY A 44 4.92 -0.65 14.06
N GLU A 45 4.73 -0.71 15.37
CA GLU A 45 3.88 -1.72 16.02
C GLU A 45 2.41 -1.62 15.61
N SER A 46 1.66 -2.69 15.87
CA SER A 46 0.20 -2.67 15.73
C SER A 46 -0.40 -1.56 16.60
N GLY A 47 -1.38 -0.83 16.07
CA GLY A 47 -1.99 0.30 16.77
C GLY A 47 -1.19 1.61 16.71
N SER A 48 -0.03 1.69 16.06
CA SER A 48 0.73 2.94 15.94
C SER A 48 0.07 4.02 15.06
N GLY A 49 -0.97 3.67 14.29
CA GLY A 49 -1.74 4.61 13.46
C GLY A 49 -1.56 4.45 11.94
N LYS A 50 -0.73 3.51 11.47
CA LYS A 50 -0.40 3.29 10.04
C LYS A 50 -1.62 3.09 9.15
N THR A 51 -2.49 2.14 9.50
CA THR A 51 -3.73 1.88 8.74
C THR A 51 -4.69 3.07 8.76
N THR A 52 -4.73 3.85 9.86
CA THR A 52 -5.51 5.09 9.92
C THR A 52 -4.97 6.13 8.95
N LEU A 53 -3.63 6.28 8.88
CA LEU A 53 -2.97 7.17 7.94
C LEU A 53 -3.26 6.74 6.49
N ALA A 54 -3.14 5.44 6.18
CA ALA A 54 -3.48 4.88 4.88
C ALA A 54 -4.93 5.17 4.48
N LYS A 55 -5.88 4.95 5.39
CA LYS A 55 -7.30 5.25 5.15
C LYS A 55 -7.58 6.73 4.87
N MET A 56 -6.83 7.65 5.50
CA MET A 56 -6.93 9.09 5.19
C MET A 56 -6.40 9.41 3.79
N ILE A 57 -5.24 8.86 3.43
CA ILE A 57 -4.67 9.02 2.09
C ILE A 57 -5.58 8.41 1.02
N LEU A 58 -6.23 7.28 1.28
CA LEU A 58 -7.21 6.64 0.38
C LEU A 58 -8.58 7.35 0.37
N ARG A 59 -8.76 8.46 1.10
CA ARG A 59 -10.03 9.18 1.25
C ARG A 59 -11.17 8.35 1.83
N LEU A 60 -10.88 7.23 2.49
CA LEU A 60 -11.88 6.41 3.18
C LEU A 60 -12.36 7.05 4.48
N ILE A 61 -11.49 7.85 5.11
CA ILE A 61 -11.82 8.70 6.26
C ILE A 61 -11.20 10.07 6.08
N LYS A 62 -11.84 11.12 6.64
CA LYS A 62 -11.28 12.47 6.61
C LYS A 62 -10.33 12.69 7.80
N PRO A 63 -9.21 13.43 7.62
CA PRO A 63 -8.40 13.91 8.72
C PRO A 63 -9.23 14.82 9.63
N SER A 64 -8.85 14.90 10.91
CA SER A 64 -9.43 15.86 11.87
C SER A 64 -8.80 17.24 11.72
N SER A 65 -7.53 17.32 11.31
CA SER A 65 -6.79 18.54 10.97
C SER A 65 -5.64 18.24 10.01
N GLY A 66 -5.06 19.28 9.42
CA GLY A 66 -3.98 19.19 8.45
C GLY A 66 -4.48 18.97 7.03
N GLU A 67 -3.54 18.83 6.11
CA GLU A 67 -3.80 18.71 4.68
C GLU A 67 -3.03 17.53 4.06
N ILE A 68 -3.66 16.89 3.09
CA ILE A 68 -3.03 15.85 2.25
C ILE A 68 -3.05 16.37 0.81
N ILE A 69 -1.86 16.44 0.22
CA ILE A 69 -1.62 17.03 -1.10
C ILE A 69 -1.05 15.95 -2.01
N LEU A 70 -1.68 15.73 -3.17
CA LEU A 70 -1.22 14.84 -4.22
C LEU A 70 -0.89 15.64 -5.46
N ASP A 71 0.33 15.49 -5.99
CA ASP A 71 0.82 16.22 -7.19
C ASP A 71 0.52 17.73 -7.11
N GLY A 72 0.76 18.34 -5.96
CA GLY A 72 0.58 19.77 -5.69
C GLY A 72 -0.86 20.25 -5.46
N LYS A 73 -1.85 19.34 -5.41
CA LYS A 73 -3.26 19.67 -5.18
C LYS A 73 -3.80 18.93 -3.95
N ASN A 74 -4.65 19.61 -3.17
CA ASN A 74 -5.34 18.95 -2.07
C ASN A 74 -6.14 17.75 -2.60
N ILE A 75 -6.06 16.60 -1.92
CA ILE A 75 -6.71 15.38 -2.41
C ILE A 75 -8.23 15.54 -2.61
N TYR A 76 -8.90 16.37 -1.81
CA TYR A 76 -10.33 16.61 -1.91
C TYR A 76 -10.74 17.53 -3.07
N SER A 77 -9.78 18.15 -3.79
CA SER A 77 -10.05 18.93 -5.00
C SER A 77 -10.17 18.06 -6.27
N TYR A 78 -9.77 16.80 -6.21
CA TYR A 78 -9.96 15.86 -7.32
C TYR A 78 -11.39 15.32 -7.34
N SER A 79 -11.94 15.07 -8.55
CA SER A 79 -13.12 14.22 -8.66
C SER A 79 -12.82 12.83 -8.08
N GLU A 80 -13.85 12.12 -7.61
CA GLU A 80 -13.68 10.78 -7.03
C GLU A 80 -12.97 9.84 -8.02
N ARG A 81 -13.43 9.84 -9.27
CA ARG A 81 -12.85 9.00 -10.32
C ARG A 81 -11.38 9.35 -10.61
N ASP A 82 -11.08 10.64 -10.79
CA ASP A 82 -9.70 11.07 -11.11
C ASP A 82 -8.75 10.78 -9.96
N TYR A 83 -9.25 10.84 -8.71
CA TYR A 83 -8.47 10.45 -7.55
C TYR A 83 -8.17 8.95 -7.54
N TYR A 84 -9.17 8.10 -7.73
CA TYR A 84 -8.99 6.65 -7.72
C TYR A 84 -8.28 6.09 -8.96
N LEU A 85 -8.12 6.86 -10.02
CA LEU A 85 -7.17 6.56 -11.09
C LEU A 85 -5.72 6.78 -10.65
N LYS A 86 -5.47 7.75 -9.77
CA LYS A 86 -4.14 8.11 -9.30
C LYS A 86 -3.71 7.37 -8.04
N VAL A 87 -4.64 6.99 -7.20
CA VAL A 87 -4.35 6.38 -5.87
C VAL A 87 -5.14 5.08 -5.73
N GLN A 88 -4.43 3.99 -5.49
CA GLN A 88 -5.01 2.69 -5.24
C GLN A 88 -4.53 2.11 -3.91
N GLY A 89 -5.31 1.18 -3.33
CA GLY A 89 -4.99 0.51 -2.09
C GLY A 89 -5.06 -1.00 -2.21
N ILE A 90 -4.10 -1.67 -1.57
CA ILE A 90 -4.09 -3.10 -1.30
C ILE A 90 -4.14 -3.25 0.21
N PHE A 91 -5.16 -3.94 0.73
CA PHE A 91 -5.35 -4.12 2.17
C PHE A 91 -4.88 -5.49 2.64
N GLN A 92 -4.68 -5.61 3.95
CA GLN A 92 -4.21 -6.79 4.64
C GLN A 92 -5.04 -8.04 4.30
N ASP A 93 -6.37 -7.92 4.32
CA ASP A 93 -7.27 -8.99 3.92
C ASP A 93 -7.68 -8.84 2.45
N PRO A 94 -7.15 -9.69 1.55
CA PRO A 94 -7.46 -9.61 0.13
C PRO A 94 -8.93 -9.94 -0.16
N TYR A 95 -9.59 -10.79 0.63
CA TYR A 95 -10.98 -11.19 0.41
C TYR A 95 -11.94 -10.00 0.51
N THR A 96 -11.69 -9.06 1.42
CA THR A 96 -12.52 -7.86 1.58
C THR A 96 -12.41 -6.85 0.43
N SER A 97 -11.40 -7.01 -0.41
CA SER A 97 -11.13 -6.12 -1.55
C SER A 97 -11.86 -6.53 -2.84
N PHE A 98 -12.52 -7.68 -2.84
CA PHE A 98 -13.28 -8.20 -3.97
C PHE A 98 -14.78 -8.25 -3.68
N ASN A 99 -15.58 -8.12 -4.73
CA ASN A 99 -16.98 -8.47 -4.66
C ASN A 99 -17.10 -10.02 -4.68
N PRO A 100 -17.55 -10.68 -3.60
CA PRO A 100 -17.53 -12.15 -3.50
C PRO A 100 -18.51 -12.86 -4.44
N ILE A 101 -19.52 -12.15 -4.94
CA ILE A 101 -20.52 -12.71 -5.88
C ILE A 101 -20.10 -12.54 -7.35
N LYS A 102 -18.98 -11.87 -7.61
CA LYS A 102 -18.40 -11.69 -8.95
C LYS A 102 -17.21 -12.62 -9.13
N THR A 103 -17.02 -13.13 -10.34
CA THR A 103 -15.81 -13.86 -10.72
C THR A 103 -14.60 -12.92 -10.72
N VAL A 104 -13.38 -13.49 -10.73
CA VAL A 104 -12.13 -12.76 -10.86
C VAL A 104 -12.15 -11.88 -12.11
N SER A 105 -12.56 -12.41 -13.24
CA SER A 105 -12.70 -11.65 -14.50
C SER A 105 -13.61 -10.44 -14.34
N SER A 106 -14.77 -10.61 -13.71
CA SER A 106 -15.73 -9.52 -13.51
C SER A 106 -15.20 -8.45 -12.55
N ASN A 107 -14.47 -8.85 -11.49
CA ASN A 107 -13.82 -7.91 -10.57
C ASN A 107 -12.71 -7.10 -11.28
N LEU A 108 -11.87 -7.73 -12.12
CA LEU A 108 -10.82 -7.03 -12.87
C LEU A 108 -11.39 -6.17 -14.00
N MET A 109 -12.54 -6.56 -14.57
CA MET A 109 -13.24 -5.73 -15.57
C MET A 109 -13.64 -4.36 -15.02
N ASP A 110 -13.93 -4.25 -13.71
CA ASP A 110 -14.23 -2.96 -13.08
C ASP A 110 -12.99 -2.01 -13.11
N ALA A 111 -11.77 -2.56 -13.00
CA ALA A 111 -10.53 -1.79 -13.16
C ALA A 111 -10.32 -1.30 -14.59
N VAL A 112 -10.59 -2.16 -15.57
CA VAL A 112 -10.54 -1.78 -17.01
C VAL A 112 -11.53 -0.65 -17.28
N LYS A 113 -12.77 -0.76 -16.79
CA LYS A 113 -13.80 0.29 -16.96
C LYS A 113 -13.39 1.60 -16.28
N LEU A 114 -12.80 1.53 -15.09
CA LEU A 114 -12.30 2.71 -14.37
C LEU A 114 -11.26 3.44 -15.24
N ARG A 115 -10.27 2.73 -15.77
CA ARG A 115 -9.17 3.31 -16.56
C ARG A 115 -9.64 3.83 -17.92
N PHE A 116 -10.30 2.98 -18.70
CA PHE A 116 -10.54 3.23 -20.13
C PHE A 116 -11.90 3.87 -20.44
N ARG A 117 -12.76 4.13 -19.43
CA ARG A 117 -14.10 4.75 -19.63
C ARG A 117 -14.96 4.04 -20.67
N ASN A 118 -14.93 2.72 -20.69
CA ASN A 118 -15.59 1.89 -21.72
C ASN A 118 -15.14 2.18 -23.17
N LYS A 119 -13.94 2.71 -23.39
CA LYS A 119 -13.39 2.97 -24.72
C LYS A 119 -12.72 1.75 -25.35
N VAL A 120 -12.57 0.67 -24.61
CA VAL A 120 -12.05 -0.62 -25.08
C VAL A 120 -13.20 -1.60 -25.25
N ASP A 121 -13.15 -2.42 -26.28
CA ASP A 121 -14.13 -3.49 -26.47
C ASP A 121 -13.91 -4.66 -25.49
N LYS A 122 -14.85 -5.60 -25.46
CA LYS A 122 -14.80 -6.73 -24.52
C LYS A 122 -13.55 -7.62 -24.74
N ASN A 123 -13.15 -7.84 -25.99
CA ASN A 123 -12.03 -8.71 -26.31
C ASN A 123 -10.71 -8.06 -25.93
N GLU A 124 -10.56 -6.77 -26.18
CA GLU A 124 -9.41 -5.98 -25.77
C GLU A 124 -9.31 -5.93 -24.24
N ALA A 125 -10.42 -5.71 -23.54
CA ALA A 125 -10.48 -5.73 -22.08
C ALA A 125 -10.01 -7.07 -21.49
N ILE A 126 -10.44 -8.19 -22.09
CA ILE A 126 -9.99 -9.53 -21.68
C ILE A 126 -8.48 -9.69 -21.88
N LYS A 127 -7.94 -9.27 -23.03
CA LYS A 127 -6.48 -9.33 -23.28
C LYS A 127 -5.67 -8.51 -22.26
N ILE A 128 -6.15 -7.33 -21.89
CA ILE A 128 -5.53 -6.50 -20.84
C ILE A 128 -5.51 -7.26 -19.50
N ILE A 129 -6.62 -7.87 -19.13
CA ILE A 129 -6.72 -8.66 -17.89
C ILE A 129 -5.77 -9.86 -17.94
N GLU A 130 -5.82 -10.65 -19.00
CA GLU A 130 -4.97 -11.84 -19.18
C GLU A 130 -3.48 -11.49 -19.12
N SER A 131 -3.06 -10.46 -19.85
CA SER A 131 -1.66 -10.01 -19.86
C SER A 131 -1.20 -9.58 -18.47
N SER A 132 -2.06 -8.90 -17.71
CA SER A 132 -1.76 -8.49 -16.33
C SER A 132 -1.59 -9.70 -15.39
N LEU A 133 -2.42 -10.73 -15.54
CA LEU A 133 -2.35 -11.96 -14.74
C LEU A 133 -1.11 -12.80 -15.07
N ILE A 134 -0.82 -12.99 -16.37
CA ILE A 134 0.37 -13.75 -16.83
C ILE A 134 1.65 -13.10 -16.31
N ARG A 135 1.75 -11.77 -16.35
CA ARG A 135 2.89 -11.01 -15.82
C ARG A 135 3.16 -11.30 -14.35
N LEU A 136 2.12 -11.60 -13.60
CA LEU A 136 2.18 -11.91 -12.17
C LEU A 136 2.26 -13.41 -11.86
N GLY A 137 2.57 -14.22 -12.88
CA GLY A 137 2.70 -15.67 -12.74
C GLY A 137 1.38 -16.39 -12.42
N LEU A 138 0.26 -15.82 -12.88
CA LEU A 138 -1.06 -16.43 -12.71
C LEU A 138 -1.56 -16.92 -14.08
N ASN A 139 -2.10 -18.14 -14.13
CA ASN A 139 -2.70 -18.69 -15.34
C ASN A 139 -4.15 -18.18 -15.51
N PRO A 140 -4.43 -17.34 -16.54
CA PRO A 140 -5.78 -16.79 -16.73
C PRO A 140 -6.86 -17.86 -16.93
N VAL A 141 -6.54 -18.94 -17.65
CA VAL A 141 -7.50 -20.02 -17.93
C VAL A 141 -8.01 -20.67 -16.65
N GLU A 142 -7.15 -20.79 -15.65
CA GLU A 142 -7.49 -21.44 -14.39
C GLU A 142 -8.30 -20.56 -13.44
N ILE A 143 -8.14 -19.21 -13.54
CA ILE A 143 -8.62 -18.33 -12.47
C ILE A 143 -9.71 -17.35 -12.88
N LEU A 144 -9.84 -16.97 -14.17
CA LEU A 144 -10.78 -15.92 -14.60
C LEU A 144 -12.23 -16.21 -14.26
N ASN A 145 -12.63 -17.47 -14.31
CA ASN A 145 -13.99 -17.92 -14.04
C ASN A 145 -14.24 -18.30 -12.57
N LYS A 146 -13.19 -18.29 -11.74
CA LYS A 146 -13.32 -18.57 -10.30
C LYS A 146 -13.84 -17.37 -9.53
N TYR A 147 -14.43 -17.65 -8.39
CA TYR A 147 -14.82 -16.66 -7.40
C TYR A 147 -13.68 -16.44 -6.37
N PRO A 148 -13.65 -15.29 -5.68
CA PRO A 148 -12.60 -15.00 -4.69
C PRO A 148 -12.43 -16.10 -3.63
N HIS A 149 -13.51 -16.72 -3.17
CA HIS A 149 -13.47 -17.77 -2.15
C HIS A 149 -12.87 -19.11 -2.62
N GLU A 150 -12.67 -19.28 -3.93
CA GLU A 150 -12.02 -20.46 -4.53
C GLU A 150 -10.51 -20.26 -4.74
N MET A 151 -9.97 -19.12 -4.30
CA MET A 151 -8.58 -18.72 -4.51
C MET A 151 -7.80 -18.75 -3.20
N SER A 152 -6.49 -19.05 -3.26
CA SER A 152 -5.62 -18.86 -2.11
C SER A 152 -5.37 -17.37 -1.83
N GLY A 153 -5.03 -17.03 -0.57
CA GLY A 153 -4.70 -15.65 -0.20
C GLY A 153 -3.61 -15.04 -1.07
N GLY A 154 -2.55 -15.80 -1.37
CA GLY A 154 -1.45 -15.35 -2.24
C GLY A 154 -1.86 -15.15 -3.71
N GLN A 155 -2.80 -15.95 -4.21
CA GLN A 155 -3.37 -15.73 -5.54
C GLN A 155 -4.22 -14.45 -5.56
N LEU A 156 -5.10 -14.25 -4.56
CA LEU A 156 -5.92 -13.05 -4.46
C LEU A 156 -5.05 -11.80 -4.32
N GLN A 157 -3.98 -11.84 -3.52
CA GLN A 157 -3.07 -10.72 -3.37
C GLN A 157 -2.41 -10.33 -4.70
N ARG A 158 -1.95 -11.32 -5.48
CA ARG A 158 -1.42 -11.06 -6.83
C ARG A 158 -2.49 -10.54 -7.79
N ILE A 159 -3.74 -10.97 -7.67
CA ILE A 159 -4.85 -10.43 -8.46
C ILE A 159 -5.14 -8.95 -8.08
N LEU A 160 -5.01 -8.57 -6.79
CA LEU A 160 -5.09 -7.15 -6.39
C LEU A 160 -3.97 -6.32 -7.01
N ILE A 161 -2.76 -6.88 -7.11
CA ILE A 161 -1.66 -6.19 -7.80
C ILE A 161 -1.92 -6.14 -9.32
N ALA A 162 -2.51 -7.20 -9.93
CA ALA A 162 -2.96 -7.15 -11.34
C ALA A 162 -3.95 -6.00 -11.57
N ARG A 163 -4.84 -5.73 -10.62
CA ARG A 163 -5.74 -4.56 -10.66
C ARG A 163 -4.94 -3.25 -10.72
N ALA A 164 -3.88 -3.13 -9.92
CA ALA A 164 -3.00 -1.96 -9.97
C ALA A 164 -2.25 -1.87 -11.31
N TYR A 165 -1.78 -2.99 -11.87
CA TYR A 165 -1.20 -3.03 -13.22
C TYR A 165 -2.16 -2.54 -14.30
N ILE A 166 -3.46 -2.89 -14.20
CA ILE A 166 -4.48 -2.43 -15.15
C ILE A 166 -4.73 -0.94 -14.99
N ILE A 167 -4.80 -0.42 -13.76
CA ILE A 167 -5.12 0.99 -13.50
C ILE A 167 -3.91 1.89 -13.74
N GLU A 168 -2.68 1.43 -13.46
CA GLU A 168 -1.43 2.20 -13.47
C GLU A 168 -1.52 3.48 -12.63
N PRO A 169 -1.71 3.35 -11.30
CA PRO A 169 -1.84 4.51 -10.43
C PRO A 169 -0.50 5.23 -10.22
N ASP A 170 -0.55 6.52 -9.93
CA ASP A 170 0.64 7.30 -9.52
C ASP A 170 1.14 6.85 -8.14
N LEU A 171 0.21 6.44 -7.24
CA LEU A 171 0.49 6.02 -5.86
C LEU A 171 -0.28 4.74 -5.51
N LEU A 172 0.41 3.75 -4.97
CA LEU A 172 -0.17 2.53 -4.40
C LEU A 172 0.12 2.48 -2.89
N LEU A 173 -0.92 2.27 -2.09
CA LEU A 173 -0.77 1.95 -0.67
C LEU A 173 -0.93 0.44 -0.49
N ALA A 174 0.10 -0.23 0.02
CA ALA A 174 0.08 -1.66 0.32
C ALA A 174 0.13 -1.84 1.85
N ASP A 175 -1.04 -2.05 2.46
CA ASP A 175 -1.19 -2.21 3.92
C ASP A 175 -1.09 -3.68 4.28
N GLU A 176 0.05 -4.08 4.85
CA GLU A 176 0.42 -5.45 5.24
C GLU A 176 0.15 -6.50 4.13
N PRO A 177 0.63 -6.30 2.90
CA PRO A 177 0.23 -7.10 1.74
C PRO A 177 0.67 -8.56 1.80
N THR A 178 1.48 -8.94 2.78
CA THR A 178 2.04 -10.30 2.93
C THR A 178 1.63 -10.99 4.22
N SER A 179 0.84 -10.36 5.09
CA SER A 179 0.54 -10.87 6.43
C SER A 179 -0.33 -12.14 6.42
N MET A 180 -1.21 -12.30 5.41
CA MET A 180 -2.12 -13.44 5.27
C MET A 180 -1.61 -14.50 4.28
N ILE A 181 -0.30 -14.50 4.00
CA ILE A 181 0.30 -15.36 2.98
C ILE A 181 1.38 -16.23 3.61
N ASP A 182 1.51 -17.46 3.14
CA ASP A 182 2.59 -18.36 3.54
C ASP A 182 3.98 -17.81 3.16
N ALA A 183 5.00 -18.22 3.93
CA ALA A 183 6.36 -17.69 3.78
C ALA A 183 6.95 -17.89 2.37
N SER A 184 6.59 -18.99 1.70
CA SER A 184 7.09 -19.31 0.36
C SER A 184 6.58 -18.36 -0.72
N THR A 185 5.38 -17.82 -0.54
CA THR A 185 4.71 -16.92 -1.48
C THR A 185 5.02 -15.44 -1.20
N ARG A 186 5.45 -15.09 0.03
CA ARG A 186 5.72 -13.68 0.42
C ARG A 186 6.70 -12.97 -0.52
N LEU A 187 7.85 -13.59 -0.79
CA LEU A 187 8.86 -13.01 -1.69
C LEU A 187 8.30 -12.78 -3.11
N SER A 188 7.47 -13.70 -3.60
CA SER A 188 6.82 -13.53 -4.90
C SER A 188 5.92 -12.29 -4.94
N VAL A 189 5.16 -12.03 -3.87
CA VAL A 189 4.30 -10.84 -3.76
C VAL A 189 5.13 -9.56 -3.66
N LEU A 190 6.20 -9.55 -2.85
CA LEU A 190 7.11 -8.40 -2.74
C LEU A 190 7.76 -8.07 -4.09
N ASN A 191 8.29 -9.08 -4.78
CA ASN A 191 8.87 -8.90 -6.12
C ASN A 191 7.85 -8.37 -7.13
N THR A 192 6.59 -8.77 -7.02
CA THR A 192 5.50 -8.28 -7.87
C THR A 192 5.23 -6.79 -7.64
N LEU A 193 5.26 -6.33 -6.39
CA LEU A 193 5.14 -4.90 -6.06
C LEU A 193 6.35 -4.11 -6.56
N PHE A 194 7.54 -4.68 -6.43
CA PHE A 194 8.77 -4.08 -6.94
C PHE A 194 8.73 -3.92 -8.47
N GLN A 195 8.32 -4.96 -9.19
CA GLN A 195 8.12 -4.90 -10.64
C GLN A 195 7.12 -3.82 -11.05
N LEU A 196 6.01 -3.66 -10.33
CA LEU A 196 5.04 -2.60 -10.60
C LEU A 196 5.68 -1.21 -10.46
N ASN A 197 6.51 -0.99 -9.43
CA ASN A 197 7.24 0.26 -9.25
C ASN A 197 8.22 0.51 -10.41
N GLU A 198 9.06 -0.48 -10.74
CA GLU A 198 10.07 -0.34 -11.80
C GLU A 198 9.46 -0.13 -13.19
N GLU A 199 8.44 -0.93 -13.55
CA GLU A 199 7.88 -0.92 -14.89
C GLU A 199 6.89 0.24 -15.14
N LYS A 200 6.16 0.65 -14.10
CA LYS A 200 5.09 1.65 -14.19
C LYS A 200 5.43 2.97 -13.51
N HIS A 201 6.58 3.04 -12.84
CA HIS A 201 6.97 4.18 -12.01
C HIS A 201 5.91 4.57 -10.96
N THR A 202 5.11 3.59 -10.52
CA THR A 202 4.13 3.75 -9.45
C THR A 202 4.87 3.93 -8.14
N SER A 203 4.63 5.04 -7.45
CA SER A 203 5.17 5.23 -6.09
C SER A 203 4.41 4.33 -5.12
N ILE A 204 5.09 3.77 -4.12
CA ILE A 204 4.48 2.81 -3.20
C ILE A 204 4.67 3.27 -1.76
N ILE A 205 3.59 3.30 -0.97
CA ILE A 205 3.66 3.32 0.49
C ILE A 205 3.47 1.89 0.96
N PHE A 206 4.55 1.24 1.37
CA PHE A 206 4.56 -0.12 1.88
C PHE A 206 4.43 -0.12 3.39
N ILE A 207 3.29 -0.54 3.91
CA ILE A 207 2.98 -0.54 5.34
C ILE A 207 3.21 -1.94 5.89
N THR A 208 4.06 -2.05 6.90
CA THR A 208 4.35 -3.33 7.55
C THR A 208 4.80 -3.14 9.00
N HIS A 209 4.65 -4.18 9.80
CA HIS A 209 5.31 -4.29 11.10
C HIS A 209 6.62 -5.12 11.02
N ASP A 210 6.89 -5.75 9.87
CA ASP A 210 8.09 -6.54 9.61
C ASP A 210 9.17 -5.66 8.95
N LEU A 211 10.17 -5.30 9.75
CA LEU A 211 11.29 -4.48 9.28
C LEU A 211 12.12 -5.17 8.19
N SER A 212 12.23 -6.50 8.21
CA SER A 212 13.00 -7.22 7.18
C SER A 212 12.39 -7.00 5.81
N GLN A 213 11.06 -7.01 5.70
CA GLN A 213 10.37 -6.70 4.46
C GLN A 213 10.55 -5.24 4.07
N ALA A 214 10.46 -4.31 5.04
CA ALA A 214 10.67 -2.89 4.80
C ALA A 214 12.06 -2.62 4.23
N PHE A 215 13.10 -3.20 4.81
CA PHE A 215 14.49 -3.07 4.33
C PHE A 215 14.72 -3.72 2.97
N TYR A 216 13.95 -4.76 2.65
CA TYR A 216 14.06 -5.42 1.35
C TYR A 216 13.53 -4.57 0.19
N VAL A 217 12.40 -3.85 0.39
CA VAL A 217 11.70 -3.19 -0.71
C VAL A 217 11.88 -1.67 -0.76
N ALA A 218 12.19 -0.99 0.37
CA ALA A 218 12.06 0.45 0.47
C ALA A 218 13.33 1.21 0.08
N ASP A 219 13.14 2.39 -0.51
CA ASP A 219 14.18 3.42 -0.67
C ASP A 219 14.34 4.20 0.63
N ARG A 220 13.21 4.59 1.25
CA ARG A 220 13.15 5.35 2.49
C ARG A 220 12.18 4.72 3.48
N ILE A 221 12.41 4.99 4.76
CA ILE A 221 11.61 4.44 5.86
C ILE A 221 11.07 5.57 6.73
N ALA A 222 9.80 5.47 7.08
CA ALA A 222 9.14 6.28 8.09
C ALA A 222 8.73 5.37 9.25
N VAL A 223 9.22 5.66 10.45
CA VAL A 223 8.92 4.90 11.67
C VAL A 223 7.80 5.61 12.42
N MET A 224 6.68 4.91 12.62
CA MET A 224 5.50 5.45 13.30
C MET A 224 5.31 4.84 14.68
N TYR A 225 5.19 5.69 15.69
CA TYR A 225 4.95 5.31 17.07
C TYR A 225 3.91 6.20 17.74
N LYS A 226 2.90 5.61 18.37
CA LYS A 226 1.82 6.31 19.08
C LYS A 226 1.23 7.50 18.28
N GLY A 227 0.93 7.27 17.02
CA GLY A 227 0.32 8.26 16.13
C GLY A 227 1.27 9.27 15.50
N ARG A 228 2.57 9.25 15.78
CA ARG A 228 3.57 10.21 15.28
C ARG A 228 4.63 9.52 14.44
N ILE A 229 5.17 10.23 13.44
CA ILE A 229 6.42 9.82 12.80
C ILE A 229 7.55 10.23 13.74
N VAL A 230 8.27 9.24 14.28
CA VAL A 230 9.38 9.45 15.21
C VAL A 230 10.74 9.44 14.53
N GLU A 231 10.82 8.87 13.34
CA GLU A 231 12.01 8.88 12.51
C GLU A 231 11.62 8.73 11.03
N TYR A 232 12.38 9.35 10.13
CA TYR A 232 12.15 9.35 8.69
C TYR A 232 13.43 9.67 7.95
N GLY A 233 13.81 8.84 6.99
CA GLY A 233 15.06 9.02 6.24
C GLY A 233 15.32 7.89 5.24
N GLU A 234 16.51 7.95 4.64
CA GLU A 234 16.99 6.88 3.76
C GLU A 234 17.09 5.55 4.52
N ARG A 235 16.75 4.45 3.86
CA ARG A 235 16.74 3.11 4.45
C ARG A 235 18.05 2.78 5.17
N ASP A 236 19.18 3.02 4.49
CA ASP A 236 20.50 2.63 5.01
C ASP A 236 20.94 3.53 6.19
N GLU A 237 20.49 4.81 6.24
CA GLU A 237 20.71 5.70 7.39
C GLU A 237 19.92 5.21 8.62
N ILE A 238 18.64 4.87 8.43
CA ILE A 238 17.79 4.34 9.52
C ILE A 238 18.37 3.04 10.09
N LEU A 239 18.91 2.17 9.22
CA LEU A 239 19.50 0.90 9.63
C LEU A 239 20.81 1.07 10.40
N SER A 240 21.71 1.94 9.89
CA SER A 240 23.08 2.08 10.43
C SER A 240 23.19 3.06 11.60
N ASN A 241 22.37 4.10 11.62
CA ASN A 241 22.45 5.19 12.61
C ASN A 241 21.07 5.69 13.05
N PRO A 242 20.23 4.84 13.68
CA PRO A 242 18.89 5.22 14.13
C PRO A 242 18.98 6.28 15.24
N LYS A 243 18.26 7.40 15.05
CA LYS A 243 18.26 8.55 15.97
C LYS A 243 17.24 8.37 17.09
N SER A 244 16.06 7.81 16.76
CA SER A 244 14.99 7.56 17.72
C SER A 244 15.30 6.36 18.61
N GLU A 245 15.05 6.49 19.91
CA GLU A 245 15.16 5.36 20.85
C GLU A 245 14.22 4.22 20.46
N TYR A 246 12.99 4.54 20.05
CA TYR A 246 12.02 3.55 19.60
C TYR A 246 12.51 2.81 18.34
N THR A 247 13.13 3.51 17.39
CA THR A 247 13.73 2.86 16.20
C THR A 247 14.84 1.88 16.61
N ARG A 248 15.70 2.26 17.57
CA ARG A 248 16.75 1.37 18.08
C ARG A 248 16.17 0.13 18.73
N GLN A 249 15.10 0.27 19.54
CA GLN A 249 14.42 -0.86 20.17
C GLN A 249 13.80 -1.77 19.09
N LEU A 250 13.13 -1.19 18.10
CA LEU A 250 12.52 -1.92 17.01
C LEU A 250 13.54 -2.72 16.19
N LEU A 251 14.69 -2.13 15.88
CA LEU A 251 15.80 -2.77 15.18
C LEU A 251 16.45 -3.89 16.00
N SER A 252 16.56 -3.70 17.32
CA SER A 252 17.15 -4.71 18.21
C SER A 252 16.30 -5.98 18.34
N SER A 253 15.00 -5.89 18.03
CA SER A 253 14.08 -7.03 18.03
C SER A 253 14.17 -7.91 16.78
N ILE A 254 14.87 -7.42 15.73
CA ILE A 254 15.13 -8.24 14.55
C ILE A 254 16.18 -9.28 14.94
N PRO A 255 15.92 -10.60 14.74
CA PRO A 255 16.97 -11.60 14.86
C PRO A 255 18.13 -11.16 13.95
N ARG A 256 19.35 -11.04 14.49
CA ARG A 256 20.53 -10.58 13.74
C ARG A 256 20.57 -11.33 12.41
N LEU A 257 20.30 -10.62 11.34
CA LEU A 257 20.58 -11.08 9.99
C LEU A 257 22.10 -11.28 9.96
N SER A 258 22.52 -12.54 10.08
CA SER A 258 23.92 -12.89 9.90
C SER A 258 24.35 -12.30 8.55
N GLU A 259 25.57 -11.77 8.47
CA GLU A 259 26.21 -11.02 7.36
C GLU A 259 26.11 -11.66 5.96
N ARG A 260 25.36 -12.73 5.79
CA ARG A 260 25.22 -13.54 4.57
C ARG A 260 24.11 -13.09 3.58
N TRP A 261 23.29 -12.08 3.92
CA TRP A 261 22.20 -11.65 3.05
C TRP A 261 22.56 -10.49 2.10
N PHE A 262 23.75 -9.89 2.28
CA PHE A 262 24.21 -8.74 1.47
C PHE A 262 25.32 -9.09 0.46
N THR A 263 25.56 -10.37 0.21
CA THR A 263 26.52 -10.82 -0.80
C THR A 263 25.81 -11.72 -1.83
N ILE A 264 25.02 -11.11 -2.71
CA ILE A 264 24.66 -11.65 -4.03
C ILE A 264 24.68 -10.49 -5.02
#